data_8700aa10417ae4f31858398a56083e41
#
_entry.id   8700aa10417ae4f31858398a56083e41
#
_cell.length_a   1.000
_cell.length_b   1.000
_cell.length_c   1.000
_cell.angle_alpha   90.00
_cell.angle_beta   90.00
_cell.angle_gamma   90.00
#
_symmetry.space_group_name_H-M   'P 1'
#
loop_
_entity.id
_entity.type
_entity.pdbx_description
1 polymer ?
#
loop_
_entity_poly.entity_id
_entity_poly.type
_entity_poly.pdbx_seq_one_letter_code
_entity_poly.pdbx_strand_id
1 'polypeptide(L)'
;MALFLSPTFATSFNKNTMRKSMITLNRKWIRLIGIVGCTMCLASCKQATDASGMKPSYATMKVEATDKELSTSYSATIRGRQDIDIYPQVSGTIEKLCVTEGQKVRRGQSLFIIDQVPYKAALKTAVANVEAARAALATAALTYNSNKELYAQKVVSEFSLKTAENAYLTAKAQLSQAEAQEISARNNLSYTEVKSPSDGVVGALPYRAGALVSPSLPQPLTTVSDNSDMYVYFSMTENQLLALTRQYGSMDEALKNMPQAELRLNDNSVYDKKGTIESISGVIDRQTGTVVARVVFPNESRLLHSGASGTVVVPT
;
A
#
# COMPACT_ATOMS: atom_id res chain seq x y z
N MET A 1 31.46 26.27 25.40
CA MET A 1 31.38 27.72 25.69
C MET A 1 29.90 28.12 25.69
N ALA A 2 29.40 28.46 26.90
CA ALA A 2 28.17 29.16 27.28
C ALA A 2 26.83 28.59 26.76
N LEU A 3 25.97 27.91 27.57
CA LEU A 3 25.15 28.37 28.73
C LEU A 3 24.11 29.45 28.39
N PHE A 4 22.81 29.08 28.53
CA PHE A 4 21.74 29.83 29.21
C PHE A 4 20.45 29.01 29.05
N LEU A 5 19.95 28.23 30.05
CA LEU A 5 19.17 28.61 31.24
C LEU A 5 17.70 28.96 30.94
N SER A 6 16.85 28.08 31.50
CA SER A 6 15.39 28.18 31.73
C SER A 6 15.00 29.37 32.63
N PRO A 7 13.68 29.69 32.76
CA PRO A 7 13.09 29.41 34.07
C PRO A 7 11.65 28.89 34.05
N THR A 8 11.42 28.00 35.00
CA THR A 8 10.23 27.59 35.71
C THR A 8 9.34 28.73 36.19
N PHE A 9 8.01 28.56 36.08
CA PHE A 9 7.02 29.28 36.89
C PHE A 9 6.22 28.30 37.71
N ALA A 10 6.57 28.23 38.99
CA ALA A 10 5.78 27.62 40.05
C ALA A 10 4.97 28.70 40.72
N THR A 11 3.63 28.64 40.70
CA THR A 11 2.78 29.45 41.53
C THR A 11 2.43 28.69 42.79
N SER A 12 3.00 29.18 43.90
CA SER A 12 2.72 28.85 45.27
C SER A 12 1.31 29.33 45.67
N PHE A 13 0.49 28.41 46.14
CA PHE A 13 -0.78 28.74 46.77
C PHE A 13 -0.56 28.87 48.29
N ASN A 14 -0.67 30.11 48.79
CA ASN A 14 -0.45 30.48 50.20
C ASN A 14 -1.72 30.27 51.04
N LYS A 15 -1.64 29.33 52.01
CA LYS A 15 -2.58 29.15 53.10
C LYS A 15 -2.17 30.09 54.21
N ASN A 16 -2.98 31.05 54.54
CA ASN A 16 -3.22 31.58 55.90
C ASN A 16 -3.79 32.98 55.80
N THR A 17 -5.07 33.12 56.10
CA THR A 17 -5.58 34.18 56.99
C THR A 17 -7.11 34.07 57.06
N MET A 18 -7.59 33.33 58.02
CA MET A 18 -8.91 33.69 58.60
C MET A 18 -8.73 33.92 60.07
N ARG A 19 -8.72 35.19 60.38
CA ARG A 19 -8.58 35.75 61.68
C ARG A 19 -9.91 35.65 62.40
N LYS A 20 -9.89 35.12 63.65
CA LYS A 20 -10.93 35.02 64.62
C LYS A 20 -11.57 36.41 64.89
N SER A 21 -12.88 36.59 64.67
CA SER A 21 -13.67 37.59 65.35
C SER A 21 -14.48 36.86 66.40
N MET A 22 -14.11 37.10 67.66
CA MET A 22 -14.79 36.63 68.85
C MET A 22 -15.92 37.56 69.14
N ILE A 23 -17.16 37.11 68.90
CA ILE A 23 -18.36 37.80 69.41
C ILE A 23 -18.66 37.17 70.77
N THR A 24 -18.44 37.93 71.81
CA THR A 24 -18.81 37.58 73.19
C THR A 24 -20.33 37.70 73.33
N LEU A 25 -21.01 36.57 73.21
CA LEU A 25 -22.45 36.48 73.44
C LEU A 25 -22.71 36.32 74.93
N ASN A 26 -23.48 37.24 75.52
CA ASN A 26 -23.80 37.36 76.95
C ASN A 26 -24.54 36.11 77.48
N ARG A 27 -23.99 35.46 78.51
CA ARG A 27 -24.42 34.16 79.09
C ARG A 27 -25.93 34.08 79.45
N LYS A 28 -26.62 35.16 79.56
CA LYS A 28 -28.07 35.21 79.85
C LYS A 28 -28.93 34.91 78.62
N TRP A 29 -28.45 35.23 77.39
CA TRP A 29 -29.21 35.00 76.19
C TRP A 29 -29.12 33.54 75.73
N ILE A 30 -28.03 32.83 76.04
CA ILE A 30 -27.84 31.42 75.69
C ILE A 30 -28.81 30.51 76.43
N ARG A 31 -29.19 30.88 77.74
CA ARG A 31 -30.16 30.14 78.54
C ARG A 31 -31.57 30.31 78.02
N LEU A 32 -31.93 31.48 77.48
CA LEU A 32 -33.25 31.76 76.93
C LEU A 32 -33.48 31.08 75.57
N ILE A 33 -32.48 31.03 74.76
CA ILE A 33 -32.52 30.32 73.45
C ILE A 33 -32.59 28.80 73.63
N GLY A 34 -31.92 28.26 74.66
CA GLY A 34 -31.96 26.81 74.98
C GLY A 34 -33.33 26.34 75.45
N ILE A 35 -34.08 27.17 76.20
CA ILE A 35 -35.44 26.85 76.72
C ILE A 35 -36.46 26.89 75.58
N VAL A 36 -36.38 27.88 74.68
CA VAL A 36 -37.28 28.02 73.54
C VAL A 36 -37.02 26.93 72.51
N GLY A 37 -35.75 26.48 72.30
CA GLY A 37 -35.39 25.38 71.41
C GLY A 37 -35.92 24.02 71.90
N CYS A 38 -35.95 23.79 73.24
CA CYS A 38 -36.42 22.55 73.84
C CYS A 38 -37.93 22.37 73.75
N THR A 39 -38.70 23.50 73.86
CA THR A 39 -40.17 23.43 73.71
C THR A 39 -40.64 23.27 72.27
N MET A 40 -39.85 23.66 71.27
CA MET A 40 -40.19 23.43 69.87
C MET A 40 -39.94 22.00 69.43
N CYS A 41 -39.01 21.28 70.05
CA CYS A 41 -38.76 19.88 69.74
C CYS A 41 -39.82 18.88 70.24
N LEU A 42 -40.68 19.30 71.22
CA LEU A 42 -41.72 18.42 71.74
C LEU A 42 -43.06 18.50 70.98
N ALA A 43 -43.22 19.46 70.04
CA ALA A 43 -44.44 19.60 69.23
C ALA A 43 -44.36 18.94 67.86
N SER A 44 -43.23 18.31 67.53
CA SER A 44 -43.04 17.73 66.18
C SER A 44 -43.16 16.20 66.09
N CYS A 45 -43.87 15.60 67.03
CA CYS A 45 -44.17 14.16 66.93
C CYS A 45 -45.68 13.92 66.89
N LYS A 46 -46.29 14.18 65.75
CA LYS A 46 -47.47 13.43 65.24
C LYS A 46 -47.81 13.84 63.82
N GLN A 47 -47.05 13.25 62.89
CA GLN A 47 -47.64 12.93 61.58
C GLN A 47 -46.97 11.65 61.10
N ALA A 48 -47.58 10.56 61.51
CA ALA A 48 -47.36 9.31 60.83
C ALA A 48 -47.96 9.50 59.40
N THR A 49 -47.17 10.03 58.48
CA THR A 49 -47.47 9.85 57.07
C THR A 49 -47.20 8.44 56.78
N ASP A 50 -48.23 7.69 56.44
CA ASP A 50 -48.16 6.43 55.76
C ASP A 50 -47.09 6.52 54.62
N ALA A 51 -45.95 6.01 54.94
CA ALA A 51 -45.01 5.64 53.89
C ALA A 51 -45.60 4.45 53.15
N SER A 52 -46.69 4.72 52.40
CA SER A 52 -47.09 3.83 51.34
C SER A 52 -45.85 3.79 50.41
N GLY A 53 -45.14 2.70 50.54
CA GLY A 53 -43.90 2.46 49.82
C GLY A 53 -44.10 2.80 48.36
N MET A 54 -43.49 3.94 47.96
CA MET A 54 -43.21 4.18 46.56
C MET A 54 -42.34 3.05 46.12
N LYS A 55 -42.97 2.01 45.59
CA LYS A 55 -42.24 0.96 44.86
C LYS A 55 -41.47 1.70 43.76
N PRO A 56 -40.15 1.60 43.73
CA PRO A 56 -39.40 2.24 42.66
C PRO A 56 -39.98 1.74 41.35
N SER A 57 -40.59 2.59 40.55
CA SER A 57 -41.07 2.27 39.23
C SER A 57 -39.86 2.23 38.32
N TYR A 58 -39.43 1.03 37.97
CA TYR A 58 -38.41 0.86 36.95
C TYR A 58 -39.11 0.87 35.60
N ALA A 59 -38.55 1.63 34.66
CA ALA A 59 -38.97 1.56 33.28
C ALA A 59 -38.58 0.15 32.76
N THR A 60 -39.56 -0.67 32.50
CA THR A 60 -39.36 -1.98 31.89
C THR A 60 -39.60 -1.88 30.40
N MET A 61 -38.67 -2.37 29.65
CA MET A 61 -38.81 -2.53 28.19
C MET A 61 -39.16 -4.00 27.92
N LYS A 62 -40.23 -4.22 27.18
CA LYS A 62 -40.58 -5.54 26.73
C LYS A 62 -39.54 -5.96 25.68
N VAL A 63 -38.72 -6.95 25.97
CA VAL A 63 -37.78 -7.51 25.02
C VAL A 63 -38.56 -8.47 24.12
N GLU A 64 -38.67 -8.15 22.86
CA GLU A 64 -39.21 -9.01 21.83
C GLU A 64 -38.05 -9.73 21.15
N ALA A 65 -38.23 -11.01 20.88
CA ALA A 65 -37.25 -11.74 20.05
C ALA A 65 -37.35 -11.22 18.62
N THR A 66 -36.25 -10.64 18.14
CA THR A 66 -36.11 -10.15 16.77
C THR A 66 -34.98 -10.93 16.12
N ASP A 67 -35.22 -11.44 14.95
CA ASP A 67 -34.14 -12.02 14.15
C ASP A 67 -33.23 -10.89 13.70
N LYS A 68 -32.00 -10.88 14.21
CA LYS A 68 -30.98 -9.91 13.85
C LYS A 68 -29.79 -10.67 13.28
N GLU A 69 -29.43 -10.35 12.06
CA GLU A 69 -28.18 -10.85 11.49
C GLU A 69 -27.01 -10.32 12.31
N LEU A 70 -26.22 -11.23 12.83
CA LEU A 70 -24.97 -10.89 13.48
C LEU A 70 -23.93 -10.57 12.40
N SER A 71 -23.18 -9.51 12.60
CA SER A 71 -22.11 -9.13 11.68
C SER A 71 -20.89 -8.71 12.45
N THR A 72 -19.73 -9.04 11.93
CA THR A 72 -18.44 -8.62 12.47
C THR A 72 -17.84 -7.57 11.56
N SER A 73 -17.35 -6.48 12.15
CA SER A 73 -16.75 -5.36 11.42
C SER A 73 -15.23 -5.40 11.58
N TYR A 74 -14.52 -5.24 10.47
CA TYR A 74 -13.05 -5.24 10.42
C TYR A 74 -12.55 -3.96 9.76
N SER A 75 -11.55 -3.33 10.35
CA SER A 75 -10.83 -2.25 9.68
C SER A 75 -10.08 -2.81 8.46
N ALA A 76 -10.18 -2.14 7.34
CA ALA A 76 -9.68 -2.64 6.08
C ALA A 76 -8.96 -1.56 5.25
N THR A 77 -7.98 -2.02 4.47
CA THR A 77 -7.27 -1.20 3.48
C THR A 77 -7.72 -1.60 2.08
N ILE A 78 -8.06 -0.62 1.28
CA ILE A 78 -8.52 -0.76 -0.09
C ILE A 78 -7.32 -0.59 -1.02
N ARG A 79 -7.08 -1.53 -1.92
CA ARG A 79 -6.04 -1.46 -2.95
C ARG A 79 -6.61 -1.78 -4.31
N GLY A 80 -6.02 -1.22 -5.35
CA GLY A 80 -6.31 -1.64 -6.71
C GLY A 80 -5.97 -3.12 -6.93
N ARG A 81 -6.55 -3.73 -7.93
CA ARG A 81 -6.23 -5.10 -8.33
C ARG A 81 -4.74 -5.30 -8.54
N GLN A 82 -4.08 -4.27 -9.09
CA GLN A 82 -2.65 -4.24 -9.30
C GLN A 82 -2.15 -2.79 -9.21
N ASP A 83 -1.24 -2.54 -8.30
CA ASP A 83 -0.52 -1.28 -8.18
C ASP A 83 0.93 -1.54 -8.60
N ILE A 84 1.36 -0.93 -9.71
CA ILE A 84 2.70 -1.14 -10.27
C ILE A 84 3.47 0.17 -10.19
N ASP A 85 4.55 0.16 -9.43
CA ASP A 85 5.49 1.25 -9.35
C ASP A 85 6.42 1.25 -10.58
N ILE A 86 6.43 2.36 -11.29
CA ILE A 86 7.18 2.52 -12.53
C ILE A 86 8.51 3.20 -12.24
N TYR A 87 9.59 2.44 -12.41
CA TYR A 87 10.96 2.93 -12.30
C TYR A 87 11.62 3.02 -13.67
N PRO A 88 12.51 4.01 -13.91
CA PRO A 88 13.29 4.05 -15.14
C PRO A 88 14.32 2.90 -15.13
N GLN A 89 14.57 2.29 -16.28
CA GLN A 89 15.58 1.24 -16.40
C GLN A 89 16.94 1.79 -16.88
N VAL A 90 16.95 3.04 -17.32
CA VAL A 90 18.15 3.77 -17.78
C VAL A 90 18.21 5.14 -17.13
N SER A 91 19.43 5.70 -17.07
CA SER A 91 19.65 7.04 -16.52
C SER A 91 19.54 8.09 -17.60
N GLY A 92 19.03 9.26 -17.28
CA GLY A 92 18.95 10.39 -18.21
C GLY A 92 17.97 11.45 -17.74
N THR A 93 17.86 12.53 -18.50
CA THR A 93 16.91 13.61 -18.22
C THR A 93 15.56 13.28 -18.85
N ILE A 94 14.46 13.52 -18.12
CA ILE A 94 13.12 13.40 -18.70
C ILE A 94 12.94 14.49 -19.75
N GLU A 95 12.81 14.10 -21.01
CA GLU A 95 12.55 15.02 -22.12
C GLU A 95 11.08 15.43 -22.12
N LYS A 96 10.17 14.47 -21.97
CA LYS A 96 8.73 14.70 -22.07
C LYS A 96 7.94 13.77 -21.15
N LEU A 97 6.88 14.33 -20.54
CA LEU A 97 5.79 13.58 -19.93
C LEU A 97 4.68 13.40 -20.99
N CYS A 98 4.26 12.15 -21.20
CA CYS A 98 3.23 11.81 -22.18
C CYS A 98 1.85 11.67 -21.54
N VAL A 99 1.77 11.76 -20.21
CA VAL A 99 0.55 11.55 -19.41
C VAL A 99 0.42 12.60 -18.32
N THR A 100 -0.80 12.72 -17.77
CA THR A 100 -1.14 13.57 -16.62
C THR A 100 -1.58 12.70 -15.45
N GLU A 101 -1.51 13.26 -14.23
CA GLU A 101 -2.01 12.61 -13.02
C GLU A 101 -3.50 12.29 -13.15
N GLY A 102 -3.91 11.10 -12.72
CA GLY A 102 -5.31 10.63 -12.84
C GLY A 102 -5.70 10.16 -14.23
N GLN A 103 -4.85 10.26 -15.23
CA GLN A 103 -5.15 9.83 -16.60
C GLN A 103 -5.24 8.31 -16.71
N LYS A 104 -6.22 7.82 -17.46
CA LYS A 104 -6.31 6.41 -17.85
C LYS A 104 -5.30 6.09 -18.93
N VAL A 105 -4.57 5.00 -18.72
CA VAL A 105 -3.57 4.50 -19.67
C VAL A 105 -3.83 3.04 -20.00
N ARG A 106 -3.36 2.64 -21.17
CA ARG A 106 -3.39 1.25 -21.64
C ARG A 106 -2.00 0.65 -21.55
N ARG A 107 -1.96 -0.66 -21.44
CA ARG A 107 -0.71 -1.42 -21.55
C ARG A 107 0.05 -1.04 -22.82
N GLY A 108 1.36 -0.75 -22.66
CA GLY A 108 2.23 -0.32 -23.77
C GLY A 108 2.16 1.16 -24.13
N GLN A 109 1.28 1.94 -23.50
CA GLN A 109 1.20 3.38 -23.71
C GLN A 109 2.42 4.06 -23.08
N SER A 110 3.04 5.00 -23.83
CA SER A 110 4.20 5.77 -23.35
C SER A 110 3.79 6.73 -22.25
N LEU A 111 4.51 6.67 -21.12
CA LEU A 111 4.31 7.50 -19.93
C LEU A 111 5.33 8.64 -19.90
N PHE A 112 6.61 8.31 -20.10
CA PHE A 112 7.73 9.25 -20.09
C PHE A 112 8.68 8.96 -21.25
N ILE A 113 9.33 10.00 -21.73
CA ILE A 113 10.44 9.91 -22.67
C ILE A 113 11.66 10.50 -21.98
N ILE A 114 12.70 9.66 -21.84
CA ILE A 114 14.03 10.04 -21.35
C ILE A 114 14.87 10.44 -22.55
N ASP A 115 15.82 11.36 -22.40
CA ASP A 115 16.73 11.79 -23.48
C ASP A 115 17.31 10.60 -24.24
N GLN A 116 16.93 10.50 -25.51
CA GLN A 116 17.29 9.39 -26.40
C GLN A 116 18.60 9.62 -27.16
N VAL A 117 19.13 10.85 -27.17
CA VAL A 117 20.27 11.21 -28.01
C VAL A 117 21.49 10.31 -27.77
N PRO A 118 21.95 10.13 -26.52
CA PRO A 118 23.12 9.28 -26.25
C PRO A 118 22.86 7.80 -26.59
N TYR A 119 21.66 7.32 -26.39
CA TYR A 119 21.28 5.93 -26.67
C TYR A 119 21.16 5.65 -28.17
N LYS A 120 20.63 6.60 -28.95
CA LYS A 120 20.62 6.53 -30.43
C LYS A 120 22.02 6.53 -31.00
N ALA A 121 22.94 7.34 -30.46
CA ALA A 121 24.33 7.35 -30.86
C ALA A 121 25.02 6.02 -30.57
N ALA A 122 24.83 5.46 -29.37
CA ALA A 122 25.36 4.16 -28.96
C ALA A 122 24.84 3.02 -29.86
N LEU A 123 23.55 3.00 -30.19
CA LEU A 123 22.98 2.04 -31.11
C LEU A 123 23.59 2.17 -32.50
N LYS A 124 23.73 3.39 -33.02
CA LYS A 124 24.35 3.61 -34.34
C LYS A 124 25.79 3.08 -34.40
N THR A 125 26.55 3.27 -33.31
CA THR A 125 27.92 2.74 -33.19
C THR A 125 27.91 1.19 -33.17
N ALA A 126 27.01 0.60 -32.39
CA ALA A 126 26.88 -0.88 -32.32
C ALA A 126 26.50 -1.49 -33.68
N VAL A 127 25.56 -0.89 -34.41
CA VAL A 127 25.18 -1.32 -35.77
C VAL A 127 26.39 -1.24 -36.72
N ALA A 128 27.18 -0.16 -36.69
CA ALA A 128 28.38 -0.04 -37.51
C ALA A 128 29.42 -1.13 -37.18
N ASN A 129 29.56 -1.51 -35.89
CA ASN A 129 30.44 -2.62 -35.48
C ASN A 129 29.95 -3.96 -36.00
N VAL A 130 28.66 -4.21 -36.05
CA VAL A 130 28.08 -5.45 -36.67
C VAL A 130 28.39 -5.50 -38.15
N GLU A 131 28.23 -4.40 -38.89
CA GLU A 131 28.54 -4.36 -40.30
C GLU A 131 30.04 -4.59 -40.57
N ALA A 132 30.92 -4.03 -39.76
CA ALA A 132 32.36 -4.26 -39.85
C ALA A 132 32.72 -5.74 -39.57
N ALA A 133 32.14 -6.34 -38.52
CA ALA A 133 32.37 -7.74 -38.20
C ALA A 133 31.80 -8.70 -39.27
N ARG A 134 30.65 -8.33 -39.86
CA ARG A 134 30.06 -9.07 -40.97
C ARG A 134 30.96 -9.08 -42.21
N ALA A 135 31.55 -7.93 -42.54
CA ALA A 135 32.53 -7.83 -43.65
C ALA A 135 33.79 -8.67 -43.37
N ALA A 136 34.30 -8.64 -42.13
CA ALA A 136 35.44 -9.46 -41.71
C ALA A 136 35.13 -10.97 -41.81
N LEU A 137 33.94 -11.38 -41.37
CA LEU A 137 33.49 -12.76 -41.52
C LEU A 137 33.38 -13.18 -42.98
N ALA A 138 32.85 -12.33 -43.86
CA ALA A 138 32.74 -12.62 -45.28
C ALA A 138 34.13 -12.85 -45.92
N THR A 139 35.11 -12.01 -45.55
CA THR A 139 36.51 -12.17 -46.01
C THR A 139 37.12 -13.46 -45.50
N ALA A 140 36.97 -13.77 -44.22
CA ALA A 140 37.51 -15.00 -43.64
C ALA A 140 36.82 -16.26 -44.22
N ALA A 141 35.51 -16.19 -44.48
CA ALA A 141 34.76 -17.28 -45.13
C ALA A 141 35.25 -17.53 -46.58
N LEU A 142 35.51 -16.46 -47.35
CA LEU A 142 36.06 -16.57 -48.69
C LEU A 142 37.44 -17.26 -48.66
N THR A 143 38.34 -16.82 -47.76
CA THR A 143 39.68 -17.39 -47.59
C THR A 143 39.63 -18.86 -47.17
N TYR A 144 38.73 -19.21 -46.22
CA TYR A 144 38.52 -20.57 -45.76
C TYR A 144 38.02 -21.47 -46.92
N ASN A 145 37.01 -21.02 -47.66
CA ASN A 145 36.46 -21.78 -48.77
C ASN A 145 37.51 -22.00 -49.91
N SER A 146 38.29 -20.98 -50.25
CA SER A 146 39.38 -21.07 -51.24
C SER A 146 40.44 -22.06 -50.77
N ASN A 147 40.90 -22.01 -49.50
CA ASN A 147 41.86 -22.95 -48.95
C ASN A 147 41.32 -24.39 -48.93
N LYS A 148 40.01 -24.56 -48.67
CA LYS A 148 39.35 -25.89 -48.71
C LYS A 148 39.35 -26.49 -50.07
N GLU A 149 39.08 -25.70 -51.13
CA GLU A 149 39.15 -26.17 -52.54
C GLU A 149 40.59 -26.53 -52.97
N LEU A 150 41.59 -25.69 -52.62
CA LEU A 150 42.99 -25.91 -52.91
C LEU A 150 43.54 -27.14 -52.15
N TYR A 151 43.11 -27.41 -50.94
CA TYR A 151 43.46 -28.58 -50.15
C TYR A 151 42.91 -29.85 -50.78
N ALA A 152 41.68 -29.82 -51.27
CA ALA A 152 41.09 -30.95 -52.01
C ALA A 152 41.92 -31.32 -53.30
N GLN A 153 42.53 -30.30 -53.92
CA GLN A 153 43.42 -30.45 -55.06
C GLN A 153 44.89 -30.76 -54.65
N LYS A 154 45.16 -30.90 -53.30
CA LYS A 154 46.52 -31.14 -52.75
C LYS A 154 47.54 -30.01 -53.02
N VAL A 155 47.07 -28.78 -53.23
CA VAL A 155 47.90 -27.61 -53.49
C VAL A 155 48.40 -26.95 -52.21
N VAL A 156 47.61 -26.98 -51.12
CA VAL A 156 47.95 -26.39 -49.81
C VAL A 156 48.04 -27.47 -48.74
N SER A 157 48.74 -27.15 -47.61
CA SER A 157 48.89 -28.05 -46.47
C SER A 157 47.63 -28.06 -45.59
N GLU A 158 47.46 -29.16 -44.84
CA GLU A 158 46.40 -29.22 -43.80
C GLU A 158 46.49 -28.09 -42.77
N PHE A 159 47.72 -27.68 -42.41
CA PHE A 159 47.98 -26.55 -41.53
C PHE A 159 47.36 -25.23 -42.05
N SER A 160 47.54 -24.97 -43.41
CA SER A 160 46.98 -23.81 -44.06
C SER A 160 45.42 -23.79 -43.98
N LEU A 161 44.81 -24.97 -44.26
CA LEU A 161 43.37 -25.13 -44.16
C LEU A 161 42.88 -24.90 -42.74
N LYS A 162 43.51 -25.50 -41.72
CA LYS A 162 43.14 -25.35 -40.31
C LYS A 162 43.33 -23.91 -39.81
N THR A 163 44.36 -23.22 -40.28
CA THR A 163 44.58 -21.80 -39.96
C THR A 163 43.45 -20.93 -40.52
N ALA A 164 43.04 -21.18 -41.78
CA ALA A 164 41.91 -20.45 -42.37
C ALA A 164 40.57 -20.77 -41.70
N GLU A 165 40.36 -22.04 -41.32
CA GLU A 165 39.18 -22.45 -40.53
C GLU A 165 39.10 -21.74 -39.20
N ASN A 166 40.22 -21.70 -38.45
CA ASN A 166 40.28 -20.98 -37.18
C ASN A 166 40.04 -19.48 -37.33
N ALA A 167 40.57 -18.86 -38.39
CA ALA A 167 40.31 -17.45 -38.71
C ALA A 167 38.81 -17.21 -39.01
N TYR A 168 38.18 -18.10 -39.77
CA TYR A 168 36.74 -18.05 -40.02
C TYR A 168 35.90 -18.18 -38.72
N LEU A 169 36.24 -19.16 -37.87
CA LEU A 169 35.57 -19.37 -36.61
C LEU A 169 35.74 -18.16 -35.66
N THR A 170 36.93 -17.56 -35.63
CA THR A 170 37.21 -16.36 -34.87
C THR A 170 36.36 -15.17 -35.37
N ALA A 171 36.32 -14.91 -36.67
CA ALA A 171 35.51 -13.86 -37.25
C ALA A 171 34.00 -14.09 -37.01
N LYS A 172 33.54 -15.34 -37.03
CA LYS A 172 32.16 -15.71 -36.69
C LYS A 172 31.83 -15.39 -35.25
N ALA A 173 32.74 -15.69 -34.32
CA ALA A 173 32.56 -15.35 -32.89
C ALA A 173 32.54 -13.83 -32.65
N GLN A 174 33.41 -13.09 -33.40
CA GLN A 174 33.42 -11.61 -33.32
C GLN A 174 32.09 -10.99 -33.82
N LEU A 175 31.52 -11.54 -34.92
CA LEU A 175 30.21 -11.09 -35.38
C LEU A 175 29.13 -11.33 -34.31
N SER A 176 29.09 -12.53 -33.74
CA SER A 176 28.12 -12.83 -32.67
C SER A 176 28.26 -11.90 -31.44
N GLN A 177 29.50 -11.55 -31.10
CA GLN A 177 29.77 -10.59 -30.04
C GLN A 177 29.23 -9.17 -30.38
N ALA A 178 29.47 -8.72 -31.62
CA ALA A 178 28.98 -7.42 -32.10
C ALA A 178 27.45 -7.37 -32.16
N GLU A 179 26.79 -8.44 -32.59
CA GLU A 179 25.33 -8.58 -32.60
C GLU A 179 24.76 -8.52 -31.19
N ALA A 180 25.38 -9.17 -30.20
CA ALA A 180 24.98 -9.09 -28.79
C ALA A 180 25.10 -7.65 -28.25
N GLN A 181 26.13 -6.90 -28.63
CA GLN A 181 26.29 -5.49 -28.26
C GLN A 181 25.23 -4.61 -28.91
N GLU A 182 24.85 -4.87 -30.19
CA GLU A 182 23.76 -4.18 -30.86
C GLU A 182 22.42 -4.40 -30.13
N ILE A 183 22.11 -5.65 -29.77
CA ILE A 183 20.90 -5.98 -29.02
C ILE A 183 20.85 -5.22 -27.67
N SER A 184 21.97 -5.18 -26.95
CA SER A 184 22.09 -4.44 -25.69
C SER A 184 21.84 -2.93 -25.90
N ALA A 185 22.46 -2.32 -26.91
CA ALA A 185 22.26 -0.91 -27.22
C ALA A 185 20.81 -0.60 -27.65
N ARG A 186 20.19 -1.50 -28.40
CA ARG A 186 18.77 -1.41 -28.81
C ARG A 186 17.83 -1.49 -27.61
N ASN A 187 18.08 -2.40 -26.69
CA ASN A 187 17.31 -2.53 -25.46
C ASN A 187 17.44 -1.27 -24.60
N ASN A 188 18.65 -0.75 -24.42
CA ASN A 188 18.86 0.49 -23.68
C ASN A 188 18.12 1.68 -24.31
N LEU A 189 18.09 1.79 -25.63
CA LEU A 189 17.28 2.77 -26.32
C LEU A 189 15.78 2.55 -26.09
N SER A 190 15.31 1.30 -26.10
CA SER A 190 13.90 1.01 -25.86
C SER A 190 13.46 1.40 -24.43
N TYR A 191 14.35 1.30 -23.46
CA TYR A 191 14.10 1.67 -22.06
C TYR A 191 14.02 3.18 -21.81
N THR A 192 14.47 3.99 -22.78
CA THR A 192 14.27 5.45 -22.72
C THR A 192 12.83 5.86 -22.91
N GLU A 193 12.01 5.02 -23.52
CA GLU A 193 10.57 5.18 -23.62
C GLU A 193 9.90 4.33 -22.53
N VAL A 194 9.60 4.96 -21.40
CA VAL A 194 8.95 4.29 -20.27
C VAL A 194 7.48 4.09 -20.57
N LYS A 195 7.05 2.83 -20.64
CA LYS A 195 5.67 2.43 -20.99
C LYS A 195 4.93 1.84 -19.82
N SER A 196 3.60 1.94 -19.86
CA SER A 196 2.74 1.27 -18.89
C SER A 196 2.77 -0.26 -19.10
N PRO A 197 3.03 -1.05 -18.04
CA PRO A 197 2.99 -2.51 -18.11
C PRO A 197 1.57 -3.09 -18.11
N SER A 198 0.58 -2.32 -17.68
CA SER A 198 -0.83 -2.71 -17.55
C SER A 198 -1.77 -1.58 -17.94
N ASP A 199 -3.04 -1.93 -18.12
CA ASP A 199 -4.13 -0.94 -18.12
C ASP A 199 -4.30 -0.40 -16.71
N GLY A 200 -4.69 0.88 -16.56
CA GLY A 200 -4.87 1.46 -15.25
C GLY A 200 -5.01 2.98 -15.24
N VAL A 201 -4.81 3.56 -14.08
CA VAL A 201 -4.82 5.01 -13.84
C VAL A 201 -3.45 5.43 -13.31
N VAL A 202 -2.93 6.50 -13.86
CA VAL A 202 -1.64 7.09 -13.47
C VAL A 202 -1.80 7.79 -12.11
N GLY A 203 -0.94 7.47 -11.17
CA GLY A 203 -0.85 8.12 -9.88
C GLY A 203 -0.19 9.49 -9.91
N ALA A 204 0.45 9.88 -8.81
CA ALA A 204 1.22 11.12 -8.74
C ALA A 204 2.45 11.08 -9.66
N LEU A 205 2.86 12.23 -10.17
CA LEU A 205 4.02 12.43 -11.02
C LEU A 205 5.05 13.32 -10.29
N PRO A 206 5.88 12.78 -9.39
CA PRO A 206 6.83 13.56 -8.60
C PRO A 206 7.93 14.20 -9.45
N TYR A 207 8.23 13.62 -10.61
CA TYR A 207 9.27 14.12 -11.52
C TYR A 207 8.67 14.83 -12.71
N ARG A 208 9.27 15.95 -13.11
CA ARG A 208 8.83 16.79 -14.23
C ARG A 208 9.84 16.73 -15.38
N ALA A 209 9.47 17.24 -16.55
CA ALA A 209 10.41 17.42 -17.66
C ALA A 209 11.62 18.24 -17.20
N GLY A 210 12.82 17.81 -17.60
CA GLY A 210 14.08 18.35 -17.13
C GLY A 210 14.67 17.69 -15.89
N ALA A 211 13.95 16.84 -15.17
CA ALA A 211 14.48 16.10 -14.04
C ALA A 211 15.43 14.98 -14.48
N LEU A 212 16.54 14.82 -13.78
CA LEU A 212 17.46 13.69 -13.95
C LEU A 212 16.91 12.47 -13.22
N VAL A 213 16.81 11.34 -13.91
CA VAL A 213 16.30 10.08 -13.37
C VAL A 213 17.30 8.94 -13.57
N SER A 214 17.22 7.93 -12.72
CA SER A 214 18.07 6.74 -12.76
C SER A 214 17.37 5.52 -12.15
N PRO A 215 17.81 4.28 -12.41
CA PRO A 215 17.25 3.07 -11.80
C PRO A 215 17.33 3.05 -10.26
N SER A 216 18.20 3.86 -9.66
CA SER A 216 18.41 3.94 -8.20
C SER A 216 17.59 5.02 -7.51
N LEU A 217 16.55 5.55 -8.15
CA LEU A 217 15.68 6.55 -7.54
C LEU A 217 14.99 6.01 -6.27
N PRO A 218 14.87 6.81 -5.20
CA PRO A 218 14.19 6.41 -3.97
C PRO A 218 12.66 6.31 -4.13
N GLN A 219 12.11 6.98 -5.14
CA GLN A 219 10.67 6.99 -5.44
C GLN A 219 10.43 6.63 -6.90
N PRO A 220 9.32 5.96 -7.24
CA PRO A 220 8.97 5.67 -8.61
C PRO A 220 8.64 6.94 -9.41
N LEU A 221 8.75 6.87 -10.73
CA LEU A 221 8.31 7.94 -11.64
C LEU A 221 6.80 8.18 -11.52
N THR A 222 6.06 7.13 -11.35
CA THR A 222 4.62 7.10 -11.06
C THR A 222 4.22 5.68 -10.63
N THR A 223 3.01 5.54 -10.14
CA THR A 223 2.36 4.24 -9.94
C THR A 223 1.21 4.12 -10.93
N VAL A 224 1.07 2.98 -11.60
CA VAL A 224 -0.10 2.68 -12.42
C VAL A 224 -0.97 1.69 -11.66
N SER A 225 -2.19 2.12 -11.31
CA SER A 225 -3.15 1.33 -10.54
C SER A 225 -4.29 0.83 -11.42
N ASP A 226 -4.49 -0.49 -11.45
CA ASP A 226 -5.69 -1.08 -12.02
C ASP A 226 -6.81 -1.06 -10.97
N ASN A 227 -7.73 -0.13 -11.14
CA ASN A 227 -8.87 0.08 -10.25
C ASN A 227 -10.17 -0.52 -10.82
N SER A 228 -10.10 -1.50 -11.71
CA SER A 228 -11.29 -2.18 -12.26
C SER A 228 -12.03 -2.96 -11.16
N ASP A 229 -11.27 -3.74 -10.40
CA ASP A 229 -11.71 -4.41 -9.19
C ASP A 229 -10.83 -3.94 -8.03
N MET A 230 -11.42 -3.83 -6.85
CA MET A 230 -10.69 -3.42 -5.66
C MET A 230 -10.49 -4.59 -4.71
N TYR A 231 -9.26 -4.77 -4.30
CA TYR A 231 -8.88 -5.72 -3.26
C TYR A 231 -8.91 -5.03 -1.91
N VAL A 232 -9.78 -5.51 -1.05
CA VAL A 232 -9.93 -5.00 0.31
C VAL A 232 -9.34 -6.01 1.28
N TYR A 233 -8.28 -5.59 1.96
CA TYR A 233 -7.54 -6.41 2.91
C TYR A 233 -7.96 -6.06 4.33
N PHE A 234 -8.33 -7.06 5.10
CA PHE A 234 -8.61 -6.93 6.51
C PHE A 234 -7.95 -8.05 7.31
N SER A 235 -7.74 -7.81 8.60
CA SER A 235 -7.12 -8.79 9.49
C SER A 235 -8.16 -9.35 10.45
N MET A 236 -8.18 -10.68 10.60
CA MET A 236 -8.94 -11.40 11.60
C MET A 236 -8.02 -12.13 12.57
N THR A 237 -8.47 -12.35 13.79
CA THR A 237 -7.70 -13.08 14.80
C THR A 237 -7.67 -14.58 14.52
N GLU A 238 -6.66 -15.27 15.04
CA GLU A 238 -6.57 -16.74 14.96
C GLU A 238 -7.82 -17.44 15.53
N ASN A 239 -8.39 -16.92 16.62
CA ASN A 239 -9.61 -17.48 17.20
C ASN A 239 -10.80 -17.40 16.24
N GLN A 240 -10.94 -16.30 15.50
CA GLN A 240 -11.98 -16.15 14.49
C GLN A 240 -11.77 -17.09 13.32
N LEU A 241 -10.52 -17.26 12.88
CA LEU A 241 -10.15 -18.22 11.84
C LEU A 241 -10.51 -19.66 12.24
N LEU A 242 -10.18 -20.06 13.48
CA LEU A 242 -10.52 -21.37 14.02
C LEU A 242 -12.04 -21.58 14.12
N ALA A 243 -12.78 -20.55 14.53
CA ALA A 243 -14.25 -20.59 14.56
C ALA A 243 -14.84 -20.82 13.17
N LEU A 244 -14.37 -20.08 12.16
CA LEU A 244 -14.77 -20.26 10.76
C LEU A 244 -14.45 -21.67 10.24
N THR A 245 -13.24 -22.16 10.49
CA THR A 245 -12.84 -23.50 10.05
C THR A 245 -13.71 -24.60 10.70
N ARG A 246 -14.08 -24.42 11.97
CA ARG A 246 -14.95 -25.35 12.66
C ARG A 246 -16.41 -25.32 12.15
N GLN A 247 -16.88 -24.11 11.80
CA GLN A 247 -18.25 -23.91 11.30
C GLN A 247 -18.43 -24.50 9.90
N TYR A 248 -17.45 -24.35 9.00
CA TYR A 248 -17.55 -24.77 7.60
C TYR A 248 -16.81 -26.08 7.30
N GLY A 249 -16.09 -26.66 8.27
CA GLY A 249 -15.36 -27.92 8.13
C GLY A 249 -13.96 -27.76 7.53
N SER A 250 -13.78 -26.87 6.55
CA SER A 250 -12.48 -26.54 5.97
C SER A 250 -12.42 -25.07 5.53
N MET A 251 -11.22 -24.56 5.29
CA MET A 251 -11.03 -23.20 4.80
C MET A 251 -11.58 -23.03 3.37
N ASP A 252 -11.39 -24.02 2.51
CA ASP A 252 -11.89 -23.98 1.13
C ASP A 252 -13.42 -23.98 1.07
N GLU A 253 -14.07 -24.70 1.98
CA GLU A 253 -15.52 -24.67 2.11
C GLU A 253 -16.02 -23.37 2.72
N ALA A 254 -15.28 -22.80 3.67
CA ALA A 254 -15.58 -21.48 4.21
C ALA A 254 -15.57 -20.42 3.09
N LEU A 255 -14.52 -20.37 2.27
CA LEU A 255 -14.40 -19.40 1.16
C LEU A 255 -15.54 -19.53 0.14
N LYS A 256 -16.08 -20.73 -0.09
CA LYS A 256 -17.20 -20.97 -1.03
C LYS A 256 -18.56 -20.59 -0.45
N ASN A 257 -18.74 -20.80 0.85
CA ASN A 257 -20.05 -20.73 1.51
C ASN A 257 -20.21 -19.49 2.38
N MET A 258 -19.14 -18.71 2.61
CA MET A 258 -19.24 -17.44 3.35
C MET A 258 -20.15 -16.46 2.62
N PRO A 259 -21.00 -15.72 3.36
CA PRO A 259 -21.82 -14.68 2.78
C PRO A 259 -20.95 -13.55 2.21
N GLN A 260 -21.51 -12.82 1.27
CA GLN A 260 -20.84 -11.65 0.69
C GLN A 260 -20.64 -10.57 1.75
N ALA A 261 -19.47 -9.96 1.75
CA ALA A 261 -19.12 -8.88 2.65
C ALA A 261 -19.65 -7.53 2.15
N GLU A 262 -19.99 -6.64 3.07
CA GLU A 262 -20.31 -5.26 2.78
C GLU A 262 -19.11 -4.37 3.11
N LEU A 263 -18.93 -3.31 2.32
CA LEU A 263 -17.88 -2.32 2.56
C LEU A 263 -18.53 -1.02 3.04
N ARG A 264 -18.13 -0.56 4.21
CA ARG A 264 -18.48 0.75 4.73
C ARG A 264 -17.30 1.69 4.54
N LEU A 265 -17.54 2.82 3.87
CA LEU A 265 -16.54 3.84 3.59
C LEU A 265 -16.27 4.72 4.83
N ASN A 266 -15.24 5.55 4.75
CA ASN A 266 -14.85 6.42 5.88
C ASN A 266 -15.89 7.51 6.23
N ASP A 267 -16.81 7.82 5.31
CA ASP A 267 -17.95 8.71 5.55
C ASP A 267 -19.16 7.99 6.17
N ASN A 268 -19.00 6.71 6.57
CA ASN A 268 -20.03 5.80 7.05
C ASN A 268 -21.08 5.38 6.00
N SER A 269 -20.96 5.77 4.76
CA SER A 269 -21.80 5.26 3.70
C SER A 269 -21.48 3.78 3.41
N VAL A 270 -22.49 3.02 3.02
CA VAL A 270 -22.31 1.63 2.57
C VAL A 270 -22.08 1.64 1.07
N TYR A 271 -21.03 0.94 0.62
CA TYR A 271 -20.77 0.76 -0.79
C TYR A 271 -21.87 -0.09 -1.43
N ASP A 272 -22.36 0.31 -2.60
CA ASP A 272 -23.54 -0.27 -3.28
C ASP A 272 -23.34 -1.71 -3.77
N LYS A 273 -22.08 -2.15 -3.95
CA LYS A 273 -21.74 -3.51 -4.37
C LYS A 273 -21.23 -4.34 -3.19
N LYS A 274 -21.65 -5.60 -3.16
CA LYS A 274 -21.14 -6.57 -2.20
C LYS A 274 -19.84 -7.19 -2.71
N GLY A 275 -18.95 -7.51 -1.78
CA GLY A 275 -17.67 -8.14 -2.07
C GLY A 275 -17.68 -9.62 -1.78
N THR A 276 -16.88 -10.37 -2.53
CA THR A 276 -16.66 -11.80 -2.32
C THR A 276 -15.31 -12.02 -1.66
N ILE A 277 -15.28 -12.80 -0.58
CA ILE A 277 -14.03 -13.18 0.08
C ILE A 277 -13.32 -14.18 -0.82
N GLU A 278 -12.18 -13.78 -1.38
CA GLU A 278 -11.46 -14.60 -2.37
C GLU A 278 -10.36 -15.44 -1.74
N SER A 279 -9.71 -14.91 -0.71
CA SER A 279 -8.62 -15.63 -0.06
C SER A 279 -8.45 -15.23 1.40
N ILE A 280 -7.97 -16.17 2.19
CA ILE A 280 -7.51 -15.99 3.56
C ILE A 280 -6.08 -16.52 3.61
N SER A 281 -5.14 -15.75 4.15
CA SER A 281 -3.74 -16.16 4.24
C SER A 281 -3.61 -17.46 5.06
N GLY A 282 -2.80 -18.38 4.57
CA GLY A 282 -2.46 -19.60 5.32
C GLY A 282 -1.38 -19.38 6.39
N VAL A 283 -0.90 -18.14 6.59
CA VAL A 283 0.16 -17.80 7.53
C VAL A 283 -0.36 -16.78 8.53
N ILE A 284 -0.17 -17.08 9.81
CA ILE A 284 -0.48 -16.17 10.92
C ILE A 284 0.71 -15.24 11.14
N ASP A 285 0.47 -13.94 11.20
CA ASP A 285 1.47 -12.97 11.61
C ASP A 285 1.79 -13.18 13.09
N ARG A 286 3.06 -13.49 13.39
CA ARG A 286 3.52 -13.82 14.75
C ARG A 286 3.53 -12.62 15.69
N GLN A 287 3.57 -11.40 15.18
CA GLN A 287 3.61 -10.20 16.01
C GLN A 287 2.21 -9.80 16.45
N THR A 288 1.22 -9.97 15.58
CA THR A 288 -0.15 -9.53 15.82
C THR A 288 -1.12 -10.67 16.14
N GLY A 289 -0.76 -11.94 15.87
CA GLY A 289 -1.64 -13.10 16.02
C GLY A 289 -2.84 -13.05 15.06
N THR A 290 -2.69 -12.39 13.92
CA THR A 290 -3.77 -12.19 12.95
C THR A 290 -3.45 -12.82 11.60
N VAL A 291 -4.51 -13.06 10.85
CA VAL A 291 -4.49 -13.57 9.47
C VAL A 291 -5.12 -12.53 8.56
N VAL A 292 -4.51 -12.31 7.41
CA VAL A 292 -5.02 -11.37 6.41
C VAL A 292 -6.01 -12.07 5.50
N ALA A 293 -7.21 -11.51 5.37
CA ALA A 293 -8.20 -11.90 4.39
C ALA A 293 -8.34 -10.85 3.29
N ARG A 294 -8.65 -11.28 2.08
CA ARG A 294 -8.87 -10.45 0.90
C ARG A 294 -10.28 -10.62 0.39
N VAL A 295 -10.96 -9.50 0.22
CA VAL A 295 -12.29 -9.40 -0.40
C VAL A 295 -12.16 -8.65 -1.70
N VAL A 296 -12.84 -9.10 -2.74
CA VAL A 296 -12.89 -8.44 -4.04
C VAL A 296 -14.20 -7.68 -4.18
N PHE A 297 -14.11 -6.41 -4.47
CA PHE A 297 -15.25 -5.54 -4.75
C PHE A 297 -15.17 -5.03 -6.18
N PRO A 298 -16.22 -5.22 -7.00
CA PRO A 298 -16.31 -4.58 -8.32
C PRO A 298 -16.34 -3.06 -8.17
N ASN A 299 -15.57 -2.32 -8.99
CA ASN A 299 -15.47 -0.86 -8.92
C ASN A 299 -15.85 -0.20 -10.25
N GLU A 300 -17.02 -0.55 -10.78
CA GLU A 300 -17.54 0.01 -12.03
C GLU A 300 -17.74 1.54 -11.95
N SER A 301 -18.23 2.01 -10.80
CA SER A 301 -18.42 3.43 -10.51
C SER A 301 -17.12 4.22 -10.32
N ARG A 302 -16.00 3.52 -10.09
CA ARG A 302 -14.69 4.10 -9.78
C ARG A 302 -14.67 5.02 -8.56
N LEU A 303 -15.59 4.77 -7.63
CA LEU A 303 -15.65 5.48 -6.36
C LEU A 303 -14.49 5.08 -5.45
N LEU A 304 -14.07 3.81 -5.53
CA LEU A 304 -12.97 3.30 -4.71
C LEU A 304 -11.63 3.61 -5.37
N HIS A 305 -10.70 4.07 -4.56
CA HIS A 305 -9.33 4.38 -4.98
C HIS A 305 -8.32 3.54 -4.18
N SER A 306 -7.21 3.17 -4.83
CA SER A 306 -6.12 2.50 -4.14
C SER A 306 -5.51 3.41 -3.07
N GLY A 307 -5.20 2.85 -1.89
CA GLY A 307 -4.71 3.58 -0.72
C GLY A 307 -5.81 4.07 0.23
N ALA A 308 -7.09 3.97 -0.16
CA ALA A 308 -8.19 4.30 0.74
C ALA A 308 -8.33 3.25 1.86
N SER A 309 -9.01 3.62 2.94
CA SER A 309 -9.40 2.73 4.03
C SER A 309 -10.91 2.68 4.19
N GLY A 310 -11.40 1.65 4.86
CA GLY A 310 -12.80 1.45 5.14
C GLY A 310 -13.02 0.37 6.18
N THR A 311 -14.26 -0.05 6.36
CA THR A 311 -14.63 -1.14 7.26
C THR A 311 -15.36 -2.22 6.47
N VAL A 312 -14.83 -3.44 6.49
CA VAL A 312 -15.51 -4.61 5.94
C VAL A 312 -16.44 -5.18 7.00
N VAL A 313 -17.68 -5.38 6.64
CA VAL A 313 -18.72 -6.01 7.49
C VAL A 313 -19.01 -7.38 6.91
N VAL A 314 -18.70 -8.41 7.68
CA VAL A 314 -18.94 -9.81 7.31
C VAL A 314 -20.11 -10.31 8.14
N PRO A 315 -21.23 -10.75 7.53
CA PRO A 315 -22.32 -11.45 8.24
C PRO A 315 -21.77 -12.76 8.82
N THR A 316 -22.17 -13.10 10.05
CA THR A 316 -21.71 -14.30 10.77
C THR A 316 -22.88 -15.19 11.12
#